data_ec3d31bb56d432c3eb1ea5c0f34d7f76
#
_entry.id   ec3d31bb56d432c3eb1ea5c0f34d7f76
#
_cell.length_a   1.000
_cell.length_b   1.000
_cell.length_c   1.000
_cell.angle_alpha   90.00
_cell.angle_beta   90.00
_cell.angle_gamma   90.00
#
_symmetry.space_group_name_H-M   'P 1'
#
loop_
_entity.id
_entity.type
_entity.pdbx_description
1 polymer ?
#
loop_
_entity_poly.entity_id
_entity_poly.type
_entity_poly.pdbx_seq_one_letter_code
_entity_poly.pdbx_strand_id
1 'polypeptide(L)'
;RGYTAIVVTLLLIISLLLFWQHQISKRHQQRLENLANHDGLTGLLTRRKTLEDIEQQLNLALRHDDHISLAVLDLDYFKQINDQHGHQAGDEVLKSFSALARQTFRNTDILGRIGGEEFLFAFPHTTIEDARKLLLRFSESVKDIPATINRDTLSLSVSIGLISGEHAKTPSALMALADEALYEAKAAG
;
A
#
# COMPACT_ATOMS: atom_id res chain seq x y z
N ARG A 1 -45.41 -2.87 42.09
CA ARG A 1 -44.00 -2.35 42.11
C ARG A 1 -42.95 -3.40 41.70
N GLY A 2 -43.15 -4.71 41.98
CA GLY A 2 -42.20 -5.79 41.58
C GLY A 2 -42.09 -6.01 40.07
N TYR A 3 -43.20 -6.01 39.35
CA TYR A 3 -43.22 -6.26 37.90
C TYR A 3 -42.54 -5.18 37.08
N THR A 4 -42.66 -3.91 37.47
CA THR A 4 -42.01 -2.79 36.80
C THR A 4 -40.49 -2.88 36.90
N ALA A 5 -39.96 -3.29 38.05
CA ALA A 5 -38.53 -3.48 38.27
C ALA A 5 -37.99 -4.64 37.38
N ILE A 6 -38.72 -5.75 37.31
CA ILE A 6 -38.32 -6.90 36.48
C ILE A 6 -38.28 -6.51 34.99
N VAL A 7 -39.30 -5.79 34.50
CA VAL A 7 -39.35 -5.34 33.10
C VAL A 7 -38.19 -4.40 32.78
N VAL A 8 -37.88 -3.43 33.66
CA VAL A 8 -36.76 -2.52 33.47
C VAL A 8 -35.42 -3.27 33.44
N THR A 9 -35.25 -4.24 34.36
CA THR A 9 -34.02 -5.05 34.39
C THR A 9 -33.85 -5.87 33.11
N LEU A 10 -34.93 -6.50 32.61
CA LEU A 10 -34.92 -7.25 31.36
C LEU A 10 -34.58 -6.34 30.16
N LEU A 11 -35.17 -5.16 30.08
CA LEU A 11 -34.84 -4.17 29.03
C LEU A 11 -33.39 -3.73 29.06
N LEU A 12 -32.81 -3.50 30.25
CA LEU A 12 -31.40 -3.18 30.40
C LEU A 12 -30.48 -4.32 29.96
N ILE A 13 -30.83 -5.57 30.32
CA ILE A 13 -30.08 -6.75 29.88
C ILE A 13 -30.15 -6.90 28.35
N ILE A 14 -31.33 -6.77 27.75
CA ILE A 14 -31.52 -6.84 26.31
C ILE A 14 -30.73 -5.74 25.62
N SER A 15 -30.80 -4.50 26.12
CA SER A 15 -30.03 -3.37 25.59
C SER A 15 -28.52 -3.63 25.64
N LEU A 16 -28.04 -4.17 26.75
CA LEU A 16 -26.63 -4.55 26.92
C LEU A 16 -26.21 -5.65 25.94
N LEU A 17 -27.01 -6.68 25.79
CA LEU A 17 -26.76 -7.77 24.83
C LEU A 17 -26.72 -7.27 23.39
N LEU A 18 -27.68 -6.43 22.99
CA LEU A 18 -27.71 -5.81 21.66
C LEU A 18 -26.48 -4.92 21.41
N PHE A 19 -26.07 -4.14 22.44
CA PHE A 19 -24.85 -3.34 22.37
C PHE A 19 -23.61 -4.22 22.17
N TRP A 20 -23.46 -5.30 22.93
CA TRP A 20 -22.36 -6.24 22.79
C TRP A 20 -22.35 -6.94 21.43
N GLN A 21 -23.50 -7.40 20.97
CA GLN A 21 -23.65 -8.01 19.64
C GLN A 21 -23.25 -7.03 18.53
N HIS A 22 -23.68 -5.78 18.64
CA HIS A 22 -23.29 -4.73 17.68
C HIS A 22 -21.77 -4.48 17.67
N GLN A 23 -21.14 -4.42 18.83
CA GLN A 23 -19.68 -4.25 18.96
C GLN A 23 -18.91 -5.44 18.36
N ILE A 24 -19.37 -6.66 18.61
CA ILE A 24 -18.75 -7.87 18.03
C ILE A 24 -18.90 -7.83 16.51
N SER A 25 -20.08 -7.55 15.98
CA SER A 25 -20.33 -7.46 14.54
C SER A 25 -19.45 -6.41 13.87
N LYS A 26 -19.33 -5.21 14.46
CA LYS A 26 -18.42 -4.16 13.95
C LYS A 26 -16.96 -4.62 13.90
N ARG A 27 -16.48 -5.28 14.97
CA ARG A 27 -15.10 -5.81 14.99
C ARG A 27 -14.85 -6.86 13.93
N HIS A 28 -15.83 -7.76 13.71
CA HIS A 28 -15.72 -8.76 12.64
C HIS A 28 -15.71 -8.11 11.27
N GLN A 29 -16.57 -7.13 11.02
CA GLN A 29 -16.60 -6.41 9.74
C GLN A 29 -15.30 -5.67 9.49
N GLN A 30 -14.78 -4.92 10.47
CA GLN A 30 -13.49 -4.24 10.36
C GLN A 30 -12.33 -5.21 10.10
N ARG A 31 -12.36 -6.37 10.73
CA ARG A 31 -11.34 -7.40 10.49
C ARG A 31 -11.40 -7.97 9.08
N LEU A 32 -12.61 -8.24 8.57
CA LEU A 32 -12.81 -8.68 7.19
C LEU A 32 -12.37 -7.60 6.19
N GLU A 33 -12.72 -6.35 6.43
CA GLU A 33 -12.30 -5.21 5.60
C GLU A 33 -10.77 -5.06 5.61
N ASN A 34 -10.12 -5.16 6.76
CA ASN A 34 -8.67 -5.11 6.85
C ASN A 34 -8.00 -6.25 6.08
N LEU A 35 -8.50 -7.49 6.22
CA LEU A 35 -7.99 -8.65 5.47
C LEU A 35 -8.22 -8.52 3.96
N ALA A 36 -9.30 -7.86 3.54
CA ALA A 36 -9.58 -7.63 2.14
C ALA A 36 -8.78 -6.45 1.54
N ASN A 37 -8.38 -5.49 2.36
CA ASN A 37 -7.75 -4.24 1.92
C ASN A 37 -6.23 -4.22 2.05
N HIS A 38 -5.65 -5.08 2.88
CA HIS A 38 -4.21 -5.12 3.12
C HIS A 38 -3.60 -6.46 2.70
N ASP A 39 -2.42 -6.40 2.09
CA ASP A 39 -1.60 -7.56 1.76
C ASP A 39 -1.08 -8.21 3.05
N GLY A 40 -1.33 -9.51 3.21
CA GLY A 40 -1.03 -10.24 4.46
C GLY A 40 0.45 -10.34 4.79
N LEU A 41 1.35 -10.22 3.79
CA LEU A 41 2.79 -10.30 3.99
C LEU A 41 3.39 -8.93 4.35
N THR A 42 3.01 -7.91 3.59
CA THR A 42 3.64 -6.58 3.65
C THR A 42 2.86 -5.57 4.49
N GLY A 43 1.55 -5.79 4.66
CA GLY A 43 0.64 -4.86 5.32
C GLY A 43 0.37 -3.58 4.52
N LEU A 44 0.85 -3.48 3.28
CA LEU A 44 0.46 -2.44 2.34
C LEU A 44 -0.95 -2.71 1.79
N LEU A 45 -1.52 -1.77 1.05
CA LEU A 45 -2.82 -1.98 0.40
C LEU A 45 -2.73 -3.10 -0.64
N THR A 46 -3.83 -3.87 -0.77
CA THR A 46 -3.98 -4.81 -1.88
C THR A 46 -4.15 -4.06 -3.19
N ARG A 47 -3.85 -4.70 -4.33
CA ARG A 47 -4.05 -4.14 -5.67
C ARG A 47 -5.42 -3.50 -5.84
N ARG A 48 -6.49 -4.21 -5.44
CA ARG A 48 -7.87 -3.71 -5.52
C ARG A 48 -8.04 -2.40 -4.76
N LYS A 49 -7.65 -2.40 -3.48
CA LYS A 49 -7.83 -1.22 -2.62
C LYS A 49 -6.98 -0.04 -3.09
N THR A 50 -5.76 -0.29 -3.54
CA THR A 50 -4.87 0.73 -4.10
C THR A 50 -5.51 1.43 -5.30
N LEU A 51 -6.06 0.67 -6.25
CA LEU A 51 -6.72 1.24 -7.43
C LEU A 51 -7.98 2.02 -7.08
N GLU A 52 -8.79 1.53 -6.14
CA GLU A 52 -9.97 2.25 -5.63
C GLU A 52 -9.58 3.60 -5.01
N ASP A 53 -8.54 3.63 -4.17
CA ASP A 53 -8.09 4.86 -3.51
C ASP A 53 -7.46 5.84 -4.51
N ILE A 54 -6.68 5.35 -5.47
CA ILE A 54 -6.13 6.17 -6.56
C ILE A 54 -7.26 6.78 -7.39
N GLU A 55 -8.29 6.02 -7.73
CA GLU A 55 -9.43 6.54 -8.49
C GLU A 55 -10.14 7.69 -7.76
N GLN A 56 -10.33 7.54 -6.45
CA GLN A 56 -10.92 8.58 -5.63
C GLN A 56 -10.05 9.85 -5.62
N GLN A 57 -8.74 9.71 -5.40
CA GLN A 57 -7.82 10.85 -5.35
C GLN A 57 -7.64 11.50 -6.73
N LEU A 58 -7.59 10.72 -7.80
CA LEU A 58 -7.53 11.23 -9.17
C LEU A 58 -8.77 12.08 -9.50
N ASN A 59 -9.96 11.58 -9.15
CA ASN A 59 -11.21 12.33 -9.35
C ASN A 59 -11.25 13.63 -8.54
N LEU A 60 -10.69 13.64 -7.32
CA LEU A 60 -10.56 14.87 -6.51
C LEU A 60 -9.57 15.85 -7.15
N ALA A 61 -8.39 15.38 -7.56
CA ALA A 61 -7.37 16.20 -8.22
C ALA A 61 -7.91 16.85 -9.49
N LEU A 62 -8.59 16.09 -10.36
CA LEU A 62 -9.22 16.61 -11.58
C LEU A 62 -10.32 17.66 -11.31
N ARG A 63 -11.05 17.50 -10.20
CA ARG A 63 -12.13 18.44 -9.82
C ARG A 63 -11.60 19.76 -9.27
N HIS A 64 -10.48 19.70 -8.54
CA HIS A 64 -9.92 20.83 -7.82
C HIS A 64 -8.71 21.47 -8.50
N ASP A 65 -8.36 21.02 -9.71
CA ASP A 65 -7.14 21.43 -10.44
C ASP A 65 -5.88 21.25 -9.58
N ASP A 66 -5.79 20.08 -8.97
CA ASP A 66 -4.71 19.72 -8.04
C ASP A 66 -3.84 18.60 -8.62
N HIS A 67 -2.68 18.39 -8.03
CA HIS A 67 -1.70 17.45 -8.54
C HIS A 67 -1.85 16.08 -7.85
N ILE A 68 -1.61 15.03 -8.63
CA ILE A 68 -1.37 13.68 -8.13
C ILE A 68 -0.28 13.05 -9.00
N SER A 69 0.67 12.37 -8.39
CA SER A 69 1.70 11.61 -9.07
C SER A 69 1.59 10.13 -8.73
N LEU A 70 1.83 9.26 -9.71
CA LEU A 70 1.80 7.81 -9.55
C LEU A 70 3.15 7.21 -9.92
N ALA A 71 3.57 6.18 -9.16
CA ALA A 71 4.78 5.45 -9.42
C ALA A 71 4.52 3.94 -9.36
N VAL A 72 4.92 3.21 -10.40
CA VAL A 72 5.08 1.76 -10.37
C VAL A 72 6.53 1.45 -10.01
N LEU A 73 6.70 0.57 -9.04
CA LEU A 73 8.01 0.17 -8.52
C LEU A 73 8.15 -1.34 -8.63
N ASP A 74 9.36 -1.79 -8.95
CA ASP A 74 9.67 -3.21 -9.06
C ASP A 74 11.06 -3.47 -8.46
N LEU A 75 11.15 -4.45 -7.55
CA LEU A 75 12.41 -4.83 -6.90
C LEU A 75 13.32 -5.55 -7.90
N ASP A 76 14.48 -4.97 -8.17
CA ASP A 76 15.42 -5.52 -9.12
C ASP A 76 15.98 -6.86 -8.62
N TYR A 77 16.10 -7.81 -9.57
CA TYR A 77 16.65 -9.13 -9.32
C TYR A 77 15.96 -9.95 -8.22
N PHE A 78 14.72 -9.62 -7.85
CA PHE A 78 13.99 -10.30 -6.78
C PHE A 78 13.87 -11.81 -6.99
N LYS A 79 13.65 -12.25 -8.23
CA LYS A 79 13.66 -13.68 -8.57
C LYS A 79 15.01 -14.35 -8.24
N GLN A 80 16.13 -13.68 -8.50
CA GLN A 80 17.45 -14.23 -8.16
C GLN A 80 17.65 -14.38 -6.65
N ILE A 81 17.13 -13.43 -5.88
CA ILE A 81 17.13 -13.53 -4.40
C ILE A 81 16.37 -14.77 -3.96
N ASN A 82 15.17 -15.02 -4.49
CA ASN A 82 14.40 -16.22 -4.19
C ASN A 82 15.11 -17.50 -4.61
N ASP A 83 15.70 -17.52 -5.80
CA ASP A 83 16.37 -18.71 -6.36
C ASP A 83 17.64 -19.05 -5.56
N GLN A 84 18.37 -18.06 -5.06
CA GLN A 84 19.63 -18.27 -4.32
C GLN A 84 19.44 -18.48 -2.82
N HIS A 85 18.47 -17.78 -2.21
CA HIS A 85 18.31 -17.72 -0.75
C HIS A 85 16.97 -18.28 -0.25
N GLY A 86 16.09 -18.69 -1.18
CA GLY A 86 14.78 -19.26 -0.88
C GLY A 86 13.67 -18.19 -0.68
N HIS A 87 12.43 -18.63 -0.77
CA HIS A 87 11.26 -17.75 -0.67
C HIS A 87 11.13 -17.00 0.67
N GLN A 88 11.61 -17.61 1.77
CA GLN A 88 11.60 -16.91 3.06
C GLN A 88 12.47 -15.65 3.06
N ALA A 89 13.59 -15.70 2.33
CA ALA A 89 14.46 -14.54 2.13
C ALA A 89 13.76 -13.42 1.33
N GLY A 90 13.10 -13.79 0.24
CA GLY A 90 12.29 -12.86 -0.51
C GLY A 90 11.16 -12.24 0.31
N ASP A 91 10.49 -13.03 1.15
CA ASP A 91 9.46 -12.52 2.07
C ASP A 91 10.01 -11.46 3.04
N GLU A 92 11.21 -11.67 3.60
CA GLU A 92 11.85 -10.69 4.48
C GLU A 92 12.27 -9.42 3.72
N VAL A 93 12.73 -9.54 2.48
CA VAL A 93 13.00 -8.40 1.60
C VAL A 93 11.73 -7.58 1.37
N LEU A 94 10.61 -8.22 1.00
CA LEU A 94 9.33 -7.57 0.78
C LEU A 94 8.81 -6.86 2.04
N LYS A 95 8.94 -7.48 3.21
CA LYS A 95 8.58 -6.87 4.50
C LYS A 95 9.43 -5.65 4.81
N SER A 96 10.75 -5.77 4.63
CA SER A 96 11.70 -4.68 4.92
C SER A 96 11.50 -3.50 3.99
N PHE A 97 11.32 -3.73 2.67
CA PHE A 97 10.98 -2.71 1.69
C PHE A 97 9.68 -1.98 2.05
N SER A 98 8.64 -2.74 2.40
CA SER A 98 7.34 -2.18 2.76
C SER A 98 7.37 -1.41 4.08
N ALA A 99 8.17 -1.85 5.04
CA ALA A 99 8.39 -1.12 6.30
C ALA A 99 9.11 0.21 6.06
N LEU A 100 10.16 0.22 5.22
CA LEU A 100 10.86 1.43 4.80
C LEU A 100 9.91 2.40 4.08
N ALA A 101 9.08 1.90 3.15
CA ALA A 101 8.10 2.73 2.46
C ALA A 101 7.14 3.41 3.45
N ARG A 102 6.56 2.68 4.41
CA ARG A 102 5.69 3.26 5.44
C ARG A 102 6.36 4.28 6.35
N GLN A 103 7.68 4.16 6.56
CA GLN A 103 8.44 5.12 7.36
C GLN A 103 8.81 6.38 6.56
N THR A 104 9.00 6.25 5.26
CA THR A 104 9.46 7.32 4.38
C THR A 104 8.33 8.21 3.91
N PHE A 105 7.19 7.61 3.54
CA PHE A 105 6.05 8.31 2.96
C PHE A 105 5.00 8.68 4.01
N ARG A 106 4.12 9.62 3.65
CA ARG A 106 3.09 10.17 4.53
C ARG A 106 1.91 9.20 4.64
N ASN A 107 1.13 9.31 5.71
CA ASN A 107 -0.12 8.54 5.87
C ASN A 107 -1.19 8.88 4.82
N THR A 108 -1.06 10.02 4.13
CA THR A 108 -1.93 10.45 3.03
C THR A 108 -1.52 9.84 1.69
N ASP A 109 -0.30 9.32 1.60
CA ASP A 109 0.19 8.67 0.40
C ASP A 109 -0.38 7.26 0.31
N ILE A 110 -0.70 6.84 -0.90
CA ILE A 110 -1.29 5.52 -1.17
C ILE A 110 -0.15 4.56 -1.50
N LEU A 111 0.03 3.54 -0.67
CA LEU A 111 1.10 2.56 -0.83
C LEU A 111 0.50 1.17 -0.99
N GLY A 112 0.60 0.57 -2.16
CA GLY A 112 0.04 -0.74 -2.47
C GLY A 112 1.05 -1.72 -3.03
N ARG A 113 0.83 -3.02 -2.74
CA ARG A 113 1.49 -4.12 -3.41
C ARG A 113 0.53 -4.69 -4.46
N ILE A 114 0.94 -4.68 -5.73
CA ILE A 114 0.07 -5.04 -6.86
C ILE A 114 0.43 -6.38 -7.50
N GLY A 115 1.63 -6.89 -7.23
CA GLY A 115 2.15 -8.14 -7.75
C GLY A 115 3.11 -8.81 -6.77
N GLY A 116 3.89 -9.77 -7.24
CA GLY A 116 4.89 -10.47 -6.44
C GLY A 116 5.93 -9.52 -5.83
N GLU A 117 6.63 -8.81 -6.69
CA GLU A 117 7.68 -7.83 -6.39
C GLU A 117 7.32 -6.42 -6.85
N GLU A 118 6.06 -6.22 -7.29
CA GLU A 118 5.57 -4.98 -7.88
C GLU A 118 4.73 -4.19 -6.88
N PHE A 119 4.98 -2.89 -6.84
CA PHE A 119 4.29 -1.95 -5.98
C PHE A 119 3.74 -0.77 -6.78
N LEU A 120 2.64 -0.20 -6.32
CA LEU A 120 2.03 1.00 -6.88
C LEU A 120 1.85 2.02 -5.77
N PHE A 121 2.51 3.15 -5.92
CA PHE A 121 2.42 4.26 -4.99
C PHE A 121 1.75 5.45 -5.67
N ALA A 122 0.97 6.20 -4.90
CA ALA A 122 0.42 7.45 -5.39
C ALA A 122 0.55 8.54 -4.32
N PHE A 123 0.82 9.74 -4.80
CA PHE A 123 1.16 10.91 -4.00
C PHE A 123 0.14 12.02 -4.29
N PRO A 124 -0.99 12.08 -3.55
CA PRO A 124 -1.94 13.20 -3.65
C PRO A 124 -1.28 14.53 -3.31
N HIS A 125 -1.74 15.61 -3.92
CA HIS A 125 -1.24 16.98 -3.71
C HIS A 125 0.28 17.11 -3.94
N THR A 126 0.83 16.32 -4.88
CA THR A 126 2.27 16.25 -5.10
C THR A 126 2.56 16.33 -6.59
N THR A 127 3.39 17.31 -6.98
CA THR A 127 3.85 17.48 -8.36
C THR A 127 4.78 16.33 -8.75
N ILE A 128 4.95 16.11 -10.06
CA ILE A 128 5.86 15.06 -10.56
C ILE A 128 7.31 15.33 -10.15
N GLU A 129 7.73 16.59 -10.08
CA GLU A 129 9.07 16.99 -9.65
C GLU A 129 9.33 16.67 -8.18
N ASP A 130 8.34 16.91 -7.32
CA ASP A 130 8.47 16.62 -5.89
C ASP A 130 8.35 15.13 -5.61
N ALA A 131 7.48 14.41 -6.31
CA ALA A 131 7.40 12.95 -6.26
C ALA A 131 8.74 12.31 -6.71
N ARG A 132 9.36 12.85 -7.77
CA ARG A 132 10.67 12.39 -8.24
C ARG A 132 11.75 12.53 -7.15
N LYS A 133 11.82 13.68 -6.46
CA LYS A 133 12.77 13.90 -5.36
C LYS A 133 12.55 12.93 -4.21
N LEU A 134 11.27 12.67 -3.85
CA LEU A 134 10.90 11.72 -2.81
C LEU A 134 11.34 10.31 -3.17
N LEU A 135 11.04 9.87 -4.40
CA LEU A 135 11.35 8.53 -4.88
C LEU A 135 12.85 8.30 -5.07
N LEU A 136 13.62 9.30 -5.49
CA LEU A 136 15.07 9.21 -5.56
C LEU A 136 15.69 8.98 -4.16
N ARG A 137 15.24 9.72 -3.14
CA ARG A 137 15.70 9.51 -1.76
C ARG A 137 15.28 8.13 -1.24
N PHE A 138 14.07 7.70 -1.57
CA PHE A 138 13.58 6.38 -1.19
C PHE A 138 14.44 5.28 -1.83
N SER A 139 14.73 5.36 -3.14
CA SER A 139 15.55 4.37 -3.84
C SER A 139 16.97 4.27 -3.28
N GLU A 140 17.56 5.38 -2.86
CA GLU A 140 18.86 5.37 -2.15
C GLU A 140 18.74 4.64 -0.80
N SER A 141 17.68 4.92 -0.03
CA SER A 141 17.46 4.25 1.26
C SER A 141 17.15 2.75 1.12
N VAL A 142 16.63 2.31 -0.03
CA VAL A 142 16.42 0.88 -0.32
C VAL A 142 17.75 0.11 -0.35
N LYS A 143 18.84 0.73 -0.81
CA LYS A 143 20.18 0.13 -0.83
C LYS A 143 20.73 -0.16 0.57
N ASP A 144 20.29 0.63 1.55
CA ASP A 144 20.68 0.52 2.95
C ASP A 144 19.83 -0.47 3.77
N ILE A 145 18.81 -1.10 3.16
CA ILE A 145 18.02 -2.12 3.84
C ILE A 145 18.97 -3.26 4.24
N PRO A 146 19.10 -3.57 5.54
CA PRO A 146 19.96 -4.65 6.01
C PRO A 146 19.31 -6.01 5.69
N ALA A 147 19.35 -6.41 4.43
CA ALA A 147 18.94 -7.74 4.02
C ALA A 147 20.10 -8.72 4.30
N THR A 148 20.32 -9.01 5.60
CA THR A 148 21.28 -10.05 6.00
C THR A 148 20.59 -11.39 5.97
N ILE A 149 20.79 -12.14 4.90
CA ILE A 149 20.22 -13.47 4.70
C ILE A 149 21.38 -14.46 4.71
N ASN A 150 21.35 -15.44 5.63
CA ASN A 150 22.37 -16.48 5.74
C ASN A 150 23.83 -15.95 5.87
N ARG A 151 24.04 -14.78 6.50
CA ARG A 151 25.32 -14.05 6.63
C ARG A 151 25.77 -13.27 5.38
N ASP A 152 25.00 -13.29 4.30
CA ASP A 152 25.26 -12.48 3.12
C ASP A 152 24.51 -11.14 3.24
N THR A 153 25.18 -10.04 2.96
CA THR A 153 24.55 -8.72 2.88
C THR A 153 24.14 -8.49 1.43
N LEU A 154 22.82 -8.50 1.17
CA LEU A 154 22.27 -8.23 -0.15
C LEU A 154 22.14 -6.71 -0.34
N SER A 155 22.61 -6.22 -1.47
CA SER A 155 22.29 -4.85 -1.92
C SER A 155 20.98 -4.91 -2.70
N LEU A 156 19.96 -4.22 -2.22
CA LEU A 156 18.67 -4.13 -2.88
C LEU A 156 18.64 -2.90 -3.78
N SER A 157 17.98 -3.01 -4.91
CA SER A 157 17.65 -1.87 -5.77
C SER A 157 16.20 -1.98 -6.24
N VAL A 158 15.66 -0.86 -6.68
CA VAL A 158 14.29 -0.74 -7.16
C VAL A 158 14.26 0.12 -8.41
N SER A 159 13.64 -0.40 -9.46
CA SER A 159 13.33 0.36 -10.67
C SER A 159 11.98 1.05 -10.50
N ILE A 160 11.86 2.29 -10.97
CA ILE A 160 10.69 3.15 -10.74
C ILE A 160 10.24 3.80 -12.03
N GLY A 161 8.98 3.58 -12.42
CA GLY A 161 8.28 4.34 -13.45
C GLY A 161 7.37 5.37 -12.81
N LEU A 162 7.58 6.66 -13.08
CA LEU A 162 6.83 7.78 -12.48
C LEU A 162 6.05 8.54 -13.54
N ILE A 163 4.76 8.83 -13.25
CA ILE A 163 3.86 9.56 -14.15
C ILE A 163 3.05 10.61 -13.39
N SER A 164 2.72 11.74 -14.06
CA SER A 164 1.73 12.70 -13.54
C SER A 164 0.32 12.21 -13.79
N GLY A 165 -0.59 12.44 -12.82
CA GLY A 165 -2.02 12.14 -12.96
C GLY A 165 -2.73 12.94 -14.05
N GLU A 166 -2.11 13.99 -14.56
CA GLU A 166 -2.65 14.79 -15.68
C GLU A 166 -2.66 14.03 -17.01
N HIS A 167 -1.83 12.98 -17.17
CA HIS A 167 -1.67 12.25 -18.42
C HIS A 167 -2.82 11.30 -18.74
N ALA A 168 -3.63 10.93 -17.76
CA ALA A 168 -4.81 10.08 -18.01
C ALA A 168 -5.88 10.25 -16.93
N LYS A 169 -7.13 9.93 -17.28
CA LYS A 169 -8.30 10.11 -16.41
C LYS A 169 -8.70 8.86 -15.63
N THR A 170 -7.99 7.75 -15.81
CA THR A 170 -8.30 6.49 -15.13
C THR A 170 -7.03 5.87 -14.54
N PRO A 171 -7.11 5.19 -13.38
CA PRO A 171 -5.96 4.52 -12.78
C PRO A 171 -5.30 3.51 -13.73
N SER A 172 -6.09 2.76 -14.48
CA SER A 172 -5.57 1.75 -15.41
C SER A 172 -4.75 2.36 -16.54
N ALA A 173 -5.17 3.52 -17.09
CA ALA A 173 -4.41 4.21 -18.12
C ALA A 173 -3.12 4.81 -17.57
N LEU A 174 -3.16 5.37 -16.33
CA LEU A 174 -1.96 5.86 -15.64
C LEU A 174 -0.97 4.73 -15.32
N MET A 175 -1.48 3.58 -14.89
CA MET A 175 -0.62 2.41 -14.68
C MET A 175 0.09 1.99 -15.97
N ALA A 176 -0.62 1.90 -17.09
CA ALA A 176 0.00 1.53 -18.36
C ALA A 176 1.15 2.47 -18.75
N LEU A 177 0.96 3.80 -18.57
CA LEU A 177 2.01 4.78 -18.82
C LEU A 177 3.19 4.67 -17.82
N ALA A 178 2.88 4.37 -16.56
CA ALA A 178 3.92 4.17 -15.54
C ALA A 178 4.71 2.86 -15.78
N ASP A 179 4.05 1.82 -16.28
CA ASP A 179 4.70 0.56 -16.69
C ASP A 179 5.63 0.77 -17.89
N GLU A 180 5.25 1.61 -18.87
CA GLU A 180 6.14 2.01 -19.98
C GLU A 180 7.38 2.73 -19.44
N ALA A 181 7.19 3.70 -18.54
CA ALA A 181 8.31 4.42 -17.91
C ALA A 181 9.20 3.48 -17.07
N LEU A 182 8.60 2.50 -16.38
CA LEU A 182 9.35 1.48 -15.64
C LEU A 182 10.19 0.59 -16.57
N TYR A 183 9.62 0.19 -17.71
CA TYR A 183 10.34 -0.58 -18.71
C TYR A 183 11.55 0.18 -19.25
N GLU A 184 11.38 1.48 -19.55
CA GLU A 184 12.49 2.34 -19.99
C GLU A 184 13.56 2.46 -18.89
N ALA A 185 13.16 2.63 -17.61
CA ALA A 185 14.08 2.70 -16.48
C ALA A 185 14.92 1.40 -16.35
N LYS A 186 14.28 0.24 -16.45
CA LYS A 186 14.97 -1.06 -16.43
C LYS A 186 15.92 -1.27 -17.62
N ALA A 187 15.60 -0.72 -18.79
CA ALA A 187 16.46 -0.80 -19.97
C ALA A 187 17.68 0.11 -19.91
N ALA A 188 17.59 1.19 -19.13
CA ALA A 188 18.70 2.16 -18.97
C ALA A 188 19.75 1.74 -17.91
N GLY A 189 19.42 0.76 -17.03
CA GLY A 189 20.29 0.20 -15.99
C GLY A 189 20.15 0.85 -14.66
#